data_f19d583e02cc7dbeefeb76ab505d7a71
#
_entry.id   f19d583e02cc7dbeefeb76ab505d7a71
#
_cell.length_a   1.000
_cell.length_b   1.000
_cell.length_c   1.000
_cell.angle_alpha   90.00
_cell.angle_beta   90.00
_cell.angle_gamma   90.00
#
_symmetry.space_group_name_H-M   'P 1'
#
loop_
_entity.id
_entity.type
_entity.pdbx_description
1 polymer ?
#
loop_
_entity_poly.entity_id
_entity_poly.type
_entity_poly.pdbx_seq_one_letter_code
_entity_poly.pdbx_strand_id
1 'polypeptide(L)'
;MYLPLGTYSPEIKLGLVSASRNCFPRSLSEERTARVLAGCRQAGIEPFVPQGPSQIIETKDHAIEAARQFKAAGCDAVVYYLGNFSPEIEDAYFIKLFDGPVMLIAAAEESGASLLEKRGDALCGLLSAALAVSKRGLAGRVHLPEFPVVSAEEAVREIAHFIKVARVVKGIRNATVGLFGPRPRDFETCNYNLASVNSIGIEVEELGLFDLQNEIKRIKDKKEETETIKEDMKREVPSIPDDEFAGRLSVYERAIKNFRDQLKLSGAASQCWSEQEFSLRHVPCFINGRMAQGGFPIACENDCYSLIAELLGQYASDATVGILDINHSIPKDLHASLKDYPIRDMVGMFHCGNASTKLLKNPEMKYQVIMKRMMEPDTQADITRGTIEGQFAASPITVVQVHGLGDKMQAYLLEGHFLDLDPKTFGCTGTAYLPGFSRFYRHVLLGRFHHHAAVAFGHCAAVLYDAFKLVGMEKVFTPLPPPMPYPGENVFRNGALTH
;
A
#
# COMPACT_ATOMS: atom_id res chain seq x y z
N MET A 1 -4.70 8.80 -6.49
CA MET A 1 -6.16 8.67 -6.24
C MET A 1 -6.58 9.61 -5.11
N TYR A 2 -7.23 10.71 -5.43
CA TYR A 2 -7.71 11.66 -4.42
C TYR A 2 -8.88 11.07 -3.64
N LEU A 3 -8.69 10.92 -2.32
CA LEU A 3 -9.67 10.35 -1.39
C LEU A 3 -10.09 11.39 -0.33
N PRO A 4 -11.31 11.35 0.20
CA PRO A 4 -11.68 12.14 1.38
C PRO A 4 -10.76 11.86 2.56
N LEU A 5 -10.48 12.86 3.41
CA LEU A 5 -9.75 12.63 4.66
C LEU A 5 -10.54 11.66 5.55
N GLY A 6 -9.82 10.75 6.21
CA GLY A 6 -10.40 9.64 6.96
C GLY A 6 -10.65 8.37 6.13
N THR A 7 -10.39 8.42 4.82
CA THR A 7 -10.47 7.26 3.93
C THR A 7 -9.05 6.83 3.52
N TYR A 8 -8.72 5.56 3.72
CA TYR A 8 -7.37 5.05 3.51
C TYR A 8 -7.18 4.35 2.16
N SER A 9 -8.24 3.81 1.57
CA SER A 9 -8.16 3.11 0.29
C SER A 9 -9.38 3.38 -0.59
N PRO A 10 -9.23 3.24 -1.93
CA PRO A 10 -10.37 3.39 -2.83
C PRO A 10 -11.34 2.22 -2.73
N GLU A 11 -12.63 2.48 -2.85
CA GLU A 11 -13.63 1.45 -3.07
C GLU A 11 -13.42 0.77 -4.42
N ILE A 12 -13.71 -0.54 -4.47
CA ILE A 12 -13.61 -1.35 -5.68
C ILE A 12 -14.98 -1.80 -6.13
N LYS A 13 -15.37 -1.42 -7.32
CA LYS A 13 -16.51 -2.01 -8.01
C LYS A 13 -16.05 -3.25 -8.75
N LEU A 14 -16.35 -4.41 -8.15
CA LEU A 14 -15.96 -5.71 -8.68
C LEU A 14 -16.98 -6.19 -9.71
N GLY A 15 -16.49 -6.76 -10.83
CA GLY A 15 -17.27 -7.53 -11.77
C GLY A 15 -17.00 -9.04 -11.63
N LEU A 16 -17.95 -9.87 -12.02
CA LEU A 16 -17.77 -11.30 -12.16
C LEU A 16 -18.41 -11.78 -13.46
N VAL A 17 -17.66 -12.54 -14.26
CA VAL A 17 -18.14 -13.22 -15.45
C VAL A 17 -17.63 -14.65 -15.45
N SER A 18 -18.43 -15.56 -15.98
CA SER A 18 -18.02 -16.95 -16.16
C SER A 18 -17.77 -17.27 -17.64
N ALA A 19 -17.15 -18.42 -17.88
CA ALA A 19 -16.93 -18.94 -19.22
C ALA A 19 -17.40 -20.40 -19.33
N SER A 20 -17.77 -20.78 -20.55
CA SER A 20 -18.16 -22.14 -20.91
C SER A 20 -17.77 -22.42 -22.37
N ARG A 21 -17.28 -23.58 -22.64
CA ARG A 21 -17.06 -24.04 -24.03
C ARG A 21 -18.27 -24.80 -24.53
N ASN A 22 -18.66 -24.58 -25.77
CA ASN A 22 -19.87 -25.14 -26.40
C ASN A 22 -19.96 -26.67 -26.42
N CYS A 23 -18.86 -27.41 -26.22
CA CYS A 23 -18.84 -28.88 -26.12
C CYS A 23 -19.03 -29.37 -24.68
N PHE A 24 -19.18 -28.46 -23.69
CA PHE A 24 -19.49 -28.79 -22.32
C PHE A 24 -20.88 -28.25 -21.94
N PRO A 25 -21.56 -28.83 -20.92
CA PRO A 25 -22.85 -28.34 -20.50
C PRO A 25 -22.72 -26.90 -19.96
N ARG A 26 -23.36 -25.93 -20.59
CA ARG A 26 -23.44 -24.55 -20.14
C ARG A 26 -24.06 -24.47 -18.72
N SER A 27 -25.08 -25.31 -18.46
CA SER A 27 -25.72 -25.39 -17.14
C SER A 27 -24.76 -25.69 -16.00
N LEU A 28 -23.68 -26.43 -16.24
CA LEU A 28 -22.66 -26.69 -15.22
C LEU A 28 -21.93 -25.38 -14.83
N SER A 29 -21.57 -24.53 -15.80
CA SER A 29 -20.99 -23.22 -15.50
C SER A 29 -21.99 -22.30 -14.80
N GLU A 30 -23.28 -22.36 -15.17
CA GLU A 30 -24.35 -21.60 -14.51
C GLU A 30 -24.52 -22.01 -13.04
N GLU A 31 -24.60 -23.30 -12.74
CA GLU A 31 -24.70 -23.83 -11.37
C GLU A 31 -23.49 -23.44 -10.50
N ARG A 32 -22.29 -23.59 -11.05
CA ARG A 32 -21.03 -23.26 -10.35
C ARG A 32 -20.92 -21.75 -10.07
N THR A 33 -21.25 -20.94 -11.05
CA THR A 33 -21.26 -19.47 -10.90
C THR A 33 -22.29 -19.01 -9.89
N ALA A 34 -23.49 -19.59 -9.90
CA ALA A 34 -24.53 -19.26 -8.92
C ALA A 34 -24.10 -19.55 -7.47
N ARG A 35 -23.35 -20.64 -7.24
CA ARG A 35 -22.80 -20.98 -5.92
C ARG A 35 -21.73 -19.96 -5.47
N VAL A 36 -20.82 -19.56 -6.35
CA VAL A 36 -19.83 -18.52 -6.06
C VAL A 36 -20.50 -17.19 -5.74
N LEU A 37 -21.50 -16.77 -6.52
CA LEU A 37 -22.25 -15.54 -6.28
C LEU A 37 -23.04 -15.58 -4.96
N ALA A 38 -23.61 -16.74 -4.60
CA ALA A 38 -24.28 -16.91 -3.32
C ALA A 38 -23.31 -16.78 -2.14
N GLY A 39 -22.12 -17.38 -2.24
CA GLY A 39 -21.06 -17.24 -1.25
C GLY A 39 -20.53 -15.80 -1.14
N CYS A 40 -20.37 -15.10 -2.26
CA CYS A 40 -20.00 -13.68 -2.27
C CYS A 40 -21.02 -12.83 -1.49
N ARG A 41 -22.33 -13.01 -1.76
CA ARG A 41 -23.38 -12.27 -1.03
C ARG A 41 -23.37 -12.55 0.46
N GLN A 42 -23.14 -13.81 0.87
CA GLN A 42 -23.00 -14.16 2.30
C GLN A 42 -21.80 -13.48 2.95
N ALA A 43 -20.73 -13.24 2.18
CA ALA A 43 -19.54 -12.52 2.61
C ALA A 43 -19.67 -10.99 2.48
N GLY A 44 -20.82 -10.44 2.10
CA GLY A 44 -21.04 -9.02 1.90
C GLY A 44 -20.39 -8.47 0.61
N ILE A 45 -20.06 -9.34 -0.35
CA ILE A 45 -19.47 -8.97 -1.64
C ILE A 45 -20.55 -9.06 -2.70
N GLU A 46 -20.80 -7.96 -3.42
CA GLU A 46 -21.81 -7.90 -4.48
C GLU A 46 -21.17 -7.58 -5.83
N PRO A 47 -20.68 -8.58 -6.58
CA PRO A 47 -20.10 -8.33 -7.89
C PRO A 47 -21.18 -7.92 -8.88
N PHE A 48 -20.84 -6.96 -9.76
CA PHE A 48 -21.64 -6.72 -10.96
C PHE A 48 -21.51 -7.93 -11.90
N VAL A 49 -22.65 -8.43 -12.40
CA VAL A 49 -22.72 -9.53 -13.37
C VAL A 49 -23.35 -9.01 -14.66
N PRO A 50 -22.74 -9.28 -15.85
CA PRO A 50 -23.33 -8.89 -17.11
C PRO A 50 -24.73 -9.48 -17.29
N GLN A 51 -25.60 -8.78 -18.03
CA GLN A 51 -26.95 -9.23 -18.32
C GLN A 51 -27.04 -10.01 -19.64
N GLY A 52 -28.01 -10.91 -19.75
CA GLY A 52 -28.25 -11.69 -20.95
C GLY A 52 -27.21 -12.79 -21.22
N PRO A 53 -27.02 -13.22 -22.46
CA PRO A 53 -26.11 -14.34 -22.79
C PRO A 53 -24.66 -14.12 -22.38
N SER A 54 -24.21 -12.87 -22.27
CA SER A 54 -22.85 -12.47 -21.91
C SER A 54 -22.46 -12.71 -20.43
N GLN A 55 -23.38 -13.20 -19.60
CA GLN A 55 -23.08 -13.68 -18.24
C GLN A 55 -22.08 -14.85 -18.28
N ILE A 56 -22.14 -15.65 -19.37
CA ILE A 56 -21.24 -16.77 -19.60
C ILE A 56 -20.64 -16.62 -21.00
N ILE A 57 -19.35 -16.44 -21.06
CA ILE A 57 -18.62 -16.22 -22.32
C ILE A 57 -18.42 -17.57 -23.02
N GLU A 58 -18.98 -17.68 -24.22
CA GLU A 58 -18.83 -18.82 -25.12
C GLU A 58 -18.38 -18.38 -26.52
N THR A 59 -18.63 -17.11 -26.85
CA THR A 59 -18.36 -16.54 -28.17
C THR A 59 -17.66 -15.19 -28.04
N LYS A 60 -17.07 -14.76 -29.16
CA LYS A 60 -16.45 -13.45 -29.24
C LYS A 60 -17.44 -12.30 -28.95
N ASP A 61 -18.68 -12.43 -29.40
CA ASP A 61 -19.73 -11.42 -29.18
C ASP A 61 -20.09 -11.34 -27.69
N HIS A 62 -20.12 -12.49 -26.97
CA HIS A 62 -20.30 -12.50 -25.52
C HIS A 62 -19.14 -11.77 -24.81
N ALA A 63 -17.89 -11.98 -25.25
CA ALA A 63 -16.72 -11.31 -24.69
C ALA A 63 -16.76 -9.78 -24.89
N ILE A 64 -17.16 -9.34 -26.10
CA ILE A 64 -17.32 -7.90 -26.42
C ILE A 64 -18.41 -7.28 -25.55
N GLU A 65 -19.57 -7.91 -25.48
CA GLU A 65 -20.70 -7.37 -24.75
C GLU A 65 -20.46 -7.35 -23.23
N ALA A 66 -19.84 -8.41 -22.65
CA ALA A 66 -19.45 -8.44 -21.26
C ALA A 66 -18.48 -7.31 -20.92
N ALA A 67 -17.43 -7.12 -21.72
CA ALA A 67 -16.46 -6.04 -21.52
C ALA A 67 -17.13 -4.65 -21.62
N ARG A 68 -18.05 -4.46 -22.56
CA ARG A 68 -18.83 -3.22 -22.70
C ARG A 68 -19.67 -2.95 -21.45
N GLN A 69 -20.36 -3.97 -20.92
CA GLN A 69 -21.20 -3.83 -19.73
C GLN A 69 -20.37 -3.55 -18.47
N PHE A 70 -19.23 -4.18 -18.26
CA PHE A 70 -18.33 -3.87 -17.15
C PHE A 70 -17.83 -2.44 -17.21
N LYS A 71 -17.44 -1.97 -18.39
CA LYS A 71 -17.01 -0.59 -18.60
C LYS A 71 -18.14 0.40 -18.31
N ALA A 72 -19.34 0.15 -18.83
CA ALA A 72 -20.52 1.00 -18.60
C ALA A 72 -20.93 1.02 -17.13
N ALA A 73 -20.77 -0.09 -16.41
CA ALA A 73 -20.99 -0.19 -14.98
C ALA A 73 -19.89 0.47 -14.15
N GLY A 74 -18.75 0.83 -14.73
CA GLY A 74 -17.60 1.39 -14.02
C GLY A 74 -16.89 0.35 -13.11
N CYS A 75 -16.80 -0.92 -13.54
CA CYS A 75 -16.07 -1.93 -12.80
C CYS A 75 -14.57 -1.66 -12.86
N ASP A 76 -13.92 -1.72 -11.69
CA ASP A 76 -12.49 -1.49 -11.52
C ASP A 76 -11.66 -2.76 -11.74
N ALA A 77 -12.23 -3.91 -11.42
CA ALA A 77 -11.61 -5.23 -11.50
C ALA A 77 -12.64 -6.29 -11.84
N VAL A 78 -12.23 -7.39 -12.47
CA VAL A 78 -13.14 -8.48 -12.85
C VAL A 78 -12.59 -9.83 -12.41
N VAL A 79 -13.46 -10.66 -11.85
CA VAL A 79 -13.24 -12.09 -11.68
C VAL A 79 -13.68 -12.80 -12.95
N TYR A 80 -12.77 -13.49 -13.61
CA TYR A 80 -13.03 -14.35 -14.76
C TYR A 80 -13.00 -15.80 -14.28
N TYR A 81 -14.18 -16.41 -14.18
CA TYR A 81 -14.38 -17.71 -13.58
C TYR A 81 -14.65 -18.79 -14.66
N LEU A 82 -13.73 -19.72 -14.83
CA LEU A 82 -13.92 -20.86 -15.73
C LEU A 82 -14.82 -21.89 -15.03
N GLY A 83 -16.11 -21.87 -15.33
CA GLY A 83 -17.08 -22.83 -14.79
C GLY A 83 -16.93 -24.26 -15.35
N ASN A 84 -16.41 -24.36 -16.59
CA ASN A 84 -15.94 -25.57 -17.24
C ASN A 84 -14.77 -25.24 -18.16
N PHE A 85 -14.41 -26.12 -19.09
CA PHE A 85 -13.41 -25.86 -20.14
C PHE A 85 -13.84 -24.60 -20.92
N SER A 86 -13.06 -23.53 -20.87
CA SER A 86 -13.40 -22.25 -21.48
C SER A 86 -12.87 -22.13 -22.92
N PRO A 87 -13.40 -21.20 -23.71
CA PRO A 87 -12.90 -20.89 -25.05
C PRO A 87 -11.71 -19.92 -24.96
N GLU A 88 -10.50 -20.45 -25.03
CA GLU A 88 -9.22 -19.74 -24.76
C GLU A 88 -8.99 -18.46 -25.59
N ILE A 89 -9.55 -18.40 -26.81
CA ILE A 89 -9.46 -17.20 -27.67
C ILE A 89 -10.31 -16.08 -27.09
N GLU A 90 -11.53 -16.39 -26.72
CA GLU A 90 -12.53 -15.48 -26.15
C GLU A 90 -12.11 -15.01 -24.76
N ASP A 91 -11.52 -15.89 -23.94
CA ASP A 91 -10.95 -15.56 -22.63
C ASP A 91 -9.89 -14.47 -22.77
N ALA A 92 -8.89 -14.69 -23.61
CA ALA A 92 -7.84 -13.73 -23.85
C ALA A 92 -8.35 -12.46 -24.57
N TYR A 93 -9.38 -12.58 -25.40
CA TYR A 93 -9.99 -11.45 -26.07
C TYR A 93 -10.75 -10.54 -25.09
N PHE A 94 -11.51 -11.13 -24.15
CA PHE A 94 -12.13 -10.39 -23.06
C PHE A 94 -11.10 -9.61 -22.23
N ILE A 95 -10.02 -10.28 -21.77
CA ILE A 95 -8.94 -9.66 -20.98
C ILE A 95 -8.27 -8.53 -21.77
N LYS A 96 -8.18 -8.64 -23.10
CA LYS A 96 -7.67 -7.56 -23.95
C LYS A 96 -8.59 -6.34 -23.94
N LEU A 97 -9.90 -6.54 -23.92
CA LEU A 97 -10.91 -5.46 -24.00
C LEU A 97 -11.14 -4.78 -22.66
N PHE A 98 -10.99 -5.50 -21.55
CA PHE A 98 -11.13 -4.94 -20.21
C PHE A 98 -9.81 -4.34 -19.71
N ASP A 99 -9.79 -3.05 -19.41
CA ASP A 99 -8.55 -2.32 -19.07
C ASP A 99 -8.11 -2.48 -17.60
N GLY A 100 -8.92 -3.05 -16.72
CA GLY A 100 -8.61 -3.27 -15.31
C GLY A 100 -7.88 -4.60 -15.05
N PRO A 101 -7.49 -4.85 -13.81
CA PRO A 101 -6.98 -6.15 -13.38
C PRO A 101 -8.07 -7.23 -13.47
N VAL A 102 -7.67 -8.42 -13.92
CA VAL A 102 -8.55 -9.58 -14.03
C VAL A 102 -7.99 -10.70 -13.16
N MET A 103 -8.81 -11.26 -12.26
CA MET A 103 -8.46 -12.51 -11.59
C MET A 103 -8.97 -13.69 -12.43
N LEU A 104 -8.09 -14.61 -12.77
CA LEU A 104 -8.42 -15.81 -13.55
C LEU A 104 -8.41 -17.02 -12.62
N ILE A 105 -9.56 -17.65 -12.43
CA ILE A 105 -9.76 -18.84 -11.59
C ILE A 105 -10.66 -19.86 -12.28
N ALA A 106 -10.54 -21.12 -11.89
CA ALA A 106 -11.27 -22.24 -12.48
C ALA A 106 -12.00 -23.05 -11.40
N ALA A 107 -13.13 -23.61 -11.77
CA ALA A 107 -13.90 -24.49 -10.88
C ALA A 107 -13.17 -25.80 -10.61
N ALA A 108 -13.05 -26.17 -9.33
CA ALA A 108 -12.69 -27.53 -8.94
C ALA A 108 -13.83 -28.51 -9.26
N GLU A 109 -13.50 -29.75 -9.57
CA GLU A 109 -14.50 -30.82 -9.69
C GLU A 109 -15.07 -31.18 -8.30
N GLU A 110 -16.38 -31.29 -8.18
CA GLU A 110 -17.03 -31.41 -6.87
C GLU A 110 -16.97 -32.82 -6.29
N SER A 111 -17.06 -33.88 -7.13
CA SER A 111 -17.13 -35.27 -6.66
C SER A 111 -16.67 -36.26 -7.71
N GLY A 112 -15.88 -37.26 -7.30
CA GLY A 112 -15.55 -38.40 -8.14
C GLY A 112 -16.76 -39.21 -8.62
N ALA A 113 -17.81 -39.24 -7.82
CA ALA A 113 -19.07 -39.96 -8.19
C ALA A 113 -19.84 -39.28 -9.33
N SER A 114 -19.64 -37.97 -9.53
CA SER A 114 -20.32 -37.21 -10.60
C SER A 114 -19.43 -36.88 -11.81
N LEU A 115 -18.19 -37.32 -11.82
CA LEU A 115 -17.26 -36.98 -12.91
C LEU A 115 -17.72 -37.42 -14.31
N LEU A 116 -18.45 -38.52 -14.39
CA LEU A 116 -18.95 -38.97 -15.70
C LEU A 116 -19.97 -37.99 -16.29
N GLU A 117 -20.82 -37.39 -15.44
CA GLU A 117 -21.94 -36.55 -15.87
C GLU A 117 -21.63 -35.05 -15.77
N LYS A 118 -20.80 -34.66 -14.80
CA LYS A 118 -20.53 -33.25 -14.44
C LYS A 118 -19.06 -32.85 -14.50
N ARG A 119 -18.22 -33.58 -15.24
CA ARG A 119 -16.82 -33.20 -15.48
C ARG A 119 -16.78 -31.92 -16.30
N GLY A 120 -16.13 -30.89 -15.79
CA GLY A 120 -16.04 -29.59 -16.45
C GLY A 120 -14.72 -29.33 -17.17
N ASP A 121 -13.65 -30.07 -16.81
CA ASP A 121 -12.29 -29.89 -17.34
C ASP A 121 -11.77 -28.45 -17.22
N ALA A 122 -12.21 -27.71 -16.16
CA ALA A 122 -11.87 -26.30 -15.99
C ALA A 122 -10.36 -26.06 -15.76
N LEU A 123 -9.63 -27.01 -15.13
CA LEU A 123 -8.16 -26.97 -15.04
C LEU A 123 -7.51 -26.99 -16.42
N CYS A 124 -7.97 -27.85 -17.31
CA CYS A 124 -7.48 -27.92 -18.68
C CYS A 124 -7.73 -26.60 -19.43
N GLY A 125 -8.93 -26.04 -19.27
CA GLY A 125 -9.30 -24.72 -19.78
C GLY A 125 -8.40 -23.61 -19.25
N LEU A 126 -8.10 -23.62 -17.94
CA LEU A 126 -7.24 -22.62 -17.30
C LEU A 126 -5.81 -22.62 -17.87
N LEU A 127 -5.23 -23.81 -18.08
CA LEU A 127 -3.90 -23.93 -18.69
C LEU A 127 -3.88 -23.34 -20.11
N SER A 128 -4.92 -23.61 -20.91
CA SER A 128 -5.06 -23.07 -22.26
C SER A 128 -5.30 -21.56 -22.27
N ALA A 129 -6.18 -21.06 -21.40
CA ALA A 129 -6.47 -19.64 -21.26
C ALA A 129 -5.23 -18.85 -20.83
N ALA A 130 -4.49 -19.34 -19.83
CA ALA A 130 -3.26 -18.72 -19.35
C ALA A 130 -2.20 -18.61 -20.46
N LEU A 131 -2.04 -19.67 -21.26
CA LEU A 131 -1.15 -19.64 -22.43
C LEU A 131 -1.62 -18.63 -23.48
N ALA A 132 -2.92 -18.59 -23.78
CA ALA A 132 -3.49 -17.66 -24.76
C ALA A 132 -3.33 -16.20 -24.34
N VAL A 133 -3.49 -15.90 -23.05
CA VAL A 133 -3.23 -14.59 -22.42
C VAL A 133 -1.75 -14.21 -22.54
N SER A 134 -0.85 -15.15 -22.17
CA SER A 134 0.61 -14.93 -22.20
C SER A 134 1.10 -14.65 -23.61
N LYS A 135 0.66 -15.41 -24.61
CA LYS A 135 1.01 -15.21 -26.04
C LYS A 135 0.62 -13.82 -26.57
N ARG A 136 -0.34 -13.15 -25.94
CA ARG A 136 -0.80 -11.81 -26.32
C ARG A 136 -0.17 -10.69 -25.49
N GLY A 137 0.80 -11.01 -24.63
CA GLY A 137 1.44 -10.02 -23.74
C GLY A 137 0.51 -9.44 -22.66
N LEU A 138 -0.57 -10.16 -22.31
CA LEU A 138 -1.58 -9.68 -21.36
C LEU A 138 -1.37 -10.20 -19.93
N ALA A 139 -0.31 -10.96 -19.66
CA ALA A 139 -0.04 -11.57 -18.35
C ALA A 139 0.06 -10.53 -17.22
N GLY A 140 0.57 -9.32 -17.49
CA GLY A 140 0.64 -8.22 -16.53
C GLY A 140 -0.71 -7.62 -16.14
N ARG A 141 -1.83 -8.07 -16.72
CA ARG A 141 -3.19 -7.67 -16.36
C ARG A 141 -3.92 -8.73 -15.53
N VAL A 142 -3.31 -9.92 -15.41
CA VAL A 142 -3.96 -11.09 -14.82
C VAL A 142 -3.34 -11.43 -13.47
N HIS A 143 -4.20 -11.49 -12.46
CA HIS A 143 -3.91 -12.10 -11.18
C HIS A 143 -4.28 -13.59 -11.23
N LEU A 144 -3.30 -14.44 -10.97
CA LEU A 144 -3.50 -15.87 -10.74
C LEU A 144 -3.27 -16.12 -9.25
N PRO A 145 -4.28 -16.58 -8.50
CA PRO A 145 -4.07 -17.00 -7.12
C PRO A 145 -3.04 -18.13 -7.02
N GLU A 146 -2.51 -18.35 -5.84
CA GLU A 146 -1.61 -19.47 -5.52
C GLU A 146 -2.24 -20.81 -5.93
N PHE A 147 -3.51 -20.99 -5.63
CA PHE A 147 -4.34 -22.15 -6.00
C PHE A 147 -5.51 -21.68 -6.84
N PRO A 148 -5.35 -21.61 -8.17
CA PRO A 148 -6.35 -21.03 -9.06
C PRO A 148 -7.50 -21.97 -9.42
N VAL A 149 -7.44 -23.28 -9.06
CA VAL A 149 -8.53 -24.23 -9.21
C VAL A 149 -9.21 -24.37 -7.86
N VAL A 150 -10.46 -23.88 -7.75
CA VAL A 150 -11.08 -23.58 -6.47
C VAL A 150 -12.50 -24.13 -6.34
N SER A 151 -12.88 -24.56 -5.14
CA SER A 151 -14.28 -24.73 -4.75
C SER A 151 -15.01 -23.38 -4.68
N ALA A 152 -16.33 -23.37 -4.50
CA ALA A 152 -17.06 -22.11 -4.37
C ALA A 152 -16.64 -21.31 -3.12
N GLU A 153 -16.36 -21.98 -1.99
CA GLU A 153 -15.90 -21.32 -0.77
C GLU A 153 -14.49 -20.75 -0.93
N GLU A 154 -13.60 -21.49 -1.57
CA GLU A 154 -12.25 -21.02 -1.87
C GLU A 154 -12.28 -19.83 -2.83
N ALA A 155 -13.13 -19.87 -3.85
CA ALA A 155 -13.33 -18.75 -4.77
C ALA A 155 -13.70 -17.46 -4.02
N VAL A 156 -14.57 -17.52 -3.02
CA VAL A 156 -14.96 -16.35 -2.21
C VAL A 156 -13.76 -15.79 -1.43
N ARG A 157 -12.92 -16.65 -0.87
CA ARG A 157 -11.69 -16.21 -0.17
C ARG A 157 -10.69 -15.52 -1.14
N GLU A 158 -10.50 -16.12 -2.31
CA GLU A 158 -9.63 -15.52 -3.34
C GLU A 158 -10.20 -14.19 -3.88
N ILE A 159 -11.52 -14.08 -4.05
CA ILE A 159 -12.21 -12.85 -4.44
C ILE A 159 -12.00 -11.76 -3.38
N ALA A 160 -12.15 -12.07 -2.11
CA ALA A 160 -11.92 -11.12 -1.02
C ALA A 160 -10.47 -10.63 -0.98
N HIS A 161 -9.50 -11.51 -1.22
CA HIS A 161 -8.09 -11.13 -1.38
C HIS A 161 -7.87 -10.24 -2.61
N PHE A 162 -8.43 -10.62 -3.75
CA PHE A 162 -8.29 -9.88 -5.01
C PHE A 162 -8.87 -8.47 -4.93
N ILE A 163 -9.94 -8.23 -4.17
CA ILE A 163 -10.47 -6.88 -3.92
C ILE A 163 -9.38 -6.00 -3.27
N LYS A 164 -8.64 -6.53 -2.31
CA LYS A 164 -7.54 -5.79 -1.65
C LYS A 164 -6.39 -5.51 -2.64
N VAL A 165 -6.04 -6.48 -3.47
CA VAL A 165 -5.06 -6.31 -4.55
C VAL A 165 -5.52 -5.21 -5.53
N ALA A 166 -6.78 -5.24 -5.95
CA ALA A 166 -7.36 -4.25 -6.85
C ALA A 166 -7.37 -2.83 -6.26
N ARG A 167 -7.55 -2.68 -4.93
CA ARG A 167 -7.43 -1.39 -4.23
C ARG A 167 -6.05 -0.76 -4.42
N VAL A 168 -5.00 -1.56 -4.21
CA VAL A 168 -3.62 -1.09 -4.41
C VAL A 168 -3.40 -0.67 -5.85
N VAL A 169 -3.80 -1.50 -6.82
CA VAL A 169 -3.64 -1.21 -8.25
C VAL A 169 -4.38 0.07 -8.64
N LYS A 170 -5.66 0.20 -8.25
CA LYS A 170 -6.48 1.38 -8.53
C LYS A 170 -5.90 2.63 -7.86
N GLY A 171 -5.49 2.52 -6.59
CA GLY A 171 -4.93 3.62 -5.81
C GLY A 171 -3.67 4.16 -6.45
N ILE A 172 -2.72 3.30 -6.77
CA ILE A 172 -1.41 3.68 -7.34
C ILE A 172 -1.55 4.25 -8.76
N ARG A 173 -2.26 3.55 -9.65
CA ARG A 173 -2.43 4.01 -11.05
C ARG A 173 -3.14 5.36 -11.20
N ASN A 174 -3.83 5.82 -10.18
CA ASN A 174 -4.53 7.10 -10.17
C ASN A 174 -3.98 8.06 -9.10
N ALA A 175 -2.76 7.82 -8.62
CA ALA A 175 -2.14 8.70 -7.64
C ALA A 175 -1.48 9.90 -8.30
N THR A 176 -1.64 11.06 -7.66
CA THR A 176 -0.83 12.25 -7.88
C THR A 176 -0.16 12.59 -6.56
N VAL A 177 1.14 12.78 -6.54
CA VAL A 177 1.90 13.08 -5.32
C VAL A 177 2.51 14.47 -5.39
N GLY A 178 2.51 15.20 -4.27
CA GLY A 178 3.10 16.53 -4.17
C GLY A 178 4.47 16.49 -3.51
N LEU A 179 5.47 17.14 -4.10
CA LEU A 179 6.82 17.27 -3.54
C LEU A 179 7.07 18.74 -3.17
N PHE A 180 7.26 19.04 -1.86
CA PHE A 180 7.45 20.38 -1.36
C PHE A 180 8.93 20.68 -1.11
N GLY A 181 9.55 21.41 -2.03
CA GLY A 181 10.96 21.79 -2.01
C GLY A 181 11.90 20.70 -2.54
N PRO A 182 13.21 20.99 -2.63
CA PRO A 182 14.20 19.96 -2.94
C PRO A 182 14.42 19.06 -1.73
N ARG A 183 15.04 17.89 -1.94
CA ARG A 183 15.58 17.11 -0.83
C ARG A 183 16.63 17.91 -0.05
N PRO A 184 16.85 17.62 1.25
CA PRO A 184 17.99 18.18 1.96
C PRO A 184 19.30 17.85 1.22
N ARG A 185 20.26 18.79 1.24
CA ARG A 185 21.49 18.69 0.43
C ARG A 185 22.21 17.35 0.58
N ASP A 186 22.38 16.86 1.81
CA ASP A 186 23.18 15.68 2.12
C ASP A 186 22.35 14.38 2.08
N PHE A 187 21.05 14.44 1.73
CA PHE A 187 20.17 13.26 1.58
C PHE A 187 20.09 12.82 0.11
N GLU A 188 21.22 12.45 -0.49
CA GLU A 188 21.25 11.91 -1.85
C GLU A 188 20.35 10.66 -1.99
N THR A 189 20.15 9.93 -0.91
CA THR A 189 19.26 8.77 -0.84
C THR A 189 17.81 9.07 -1.19
N CYS A 190 17.35 10.31 -0.99
CA CYS A 190 16.00 10.75 -1.33
C CYS A 190 15.82 11.19 -2.78
N ASN A 191 16.86 11.04 -3.63
CA ASN A 191 16.71 11.27 -5.07
C ASN A 191 15.76 10.24 -5.69
N TYR A 192 14.96 10.69 -6.65
CA TYR A 192 14.09 9.81 -7.41
C TYR A 192 14.27 9.98 -8.93
N ASN A 193 13.81 9.02 -9.68
CA ASN A 193 13.75 9.07 -11.14
C ASN A 193 12.27 9.16 -11.57
N LEU A 194 11.89 10.29 -12.15
CA LEU A 194 10.52 10.53 -12.58
C LEU A 194 9.99 9.46 -13.55
N ALA A 195 10.84 8.99 -14.48
CA ALA A 195 10.44 7.95 -15.42
C ALA A 195 10.07 6.65 -14.71
N SER A 196 10.79 6.26 -13.64
CA SER A 196 10.44 5.08 -12.85
C SER A 196 9.13 5.27 -12.09
N VAL A 197 8.85 6.46 -11.57
CA VAL A 197 7.59 6.78 -10.87
C VAL A 197 6.41 6.74 -11.84
N ASN A 198 6.54 7.39 -13.00
CA ASN A 198 5.50 7.37 -14.03
C ASN A 198 5.27 5.95 -14.60
N SER A 199 6.28 5.06 -14.59
CA SER A 199 6.14 3.69 -15.11
C SER A 199 5.10 2.85 -14.37
N ILE A 200 4.77 3.20 -13.12
CA ILE A 200 3.73 2.56 -12.31
C ILE A 200 2.41 3.37 -12.27
N GLY A 201 2.33 4.47 -13.01
CA GLY A 201 1.12 5.27 -13.18
C GLY A 201 0.95 6.42 -12.19
N ILE A 202 1.99 6.81 -11.47
CA ILE A 202 1.96 7.95 -10.53
C ILE A 202 2.39 9.23 -11.24
N GLU A 203 1.62 10.29 -11.04
CA GLU A 203 1.96 11.66 -11.45
C GLU A 203 2.61 12.43 -10.30
N VAL A 204 3.53 13.33 -10.62
CA VAL A 204 4.29 14.11 -9.64
C VAL A 204 4.07 15.60 -9.87
N GLU A 205 3.66 16.31 -8.80
CA GLU A 205 3.56 17.76 -8.73
C GLU A 205 4.72 18.31 -7.88
N GLU A 206 5.68 18.97 -8.53
CA GLU A 206 6.80 19.62 -7.83
C GLU A 206 6.43 21.04 -7.43
N LEU A 207 6.50 21.33 -6.13
CA LEU A 207 6.15 22.60 -5.51
C LEU A 207 7.37 23.20 -4.79
N GLY A 208 7.57 24.51 -4.94
CA GLY A 208 8.63 25.21 -4.21
C GLY A 208 8.24 25.43 -2.74
N LEU A 209 9.24 25.51 -1.86
CA LEU A 209 8.99 25.98 -0.47
C LEU A 209 8.41 27.40 -0.45
N PHE A 210 8.69 28.20 -1.49
CA PHE A 210 8.12 29.52 -1.63
C PHE A 210 6.59 29.49 -1.86
N ASP A 211 6.09 28.49 -2.59
CA ASP A 211 4.66 28.31 -2.80
C ASP A 211 3.98 27.99 -1.46
N LEU A 212 4.58 27.09 -0.67
CA LEU A 212 4.12 26.76 0.68
C LEU A 212 4.10 27.98 1.60
N GLN A 213 5.18 28.78 1.60
CA GLN A 213 5.28 30.00 2.41
C GLN A 213 4.23 31.04 2.00
N ASN A 214 3.95 31.20 0.72
CA ASN A 214 2.92 32.13 0.23
C ASN A 214 1.54 31.69 0.65
N GLU A 215 1.25 30.40 0.60
CA GLU A 215 -0.04 29.86 1.07
C GLU A 215 -0.19 30.05 2.59
N ILE A 216 0.87 29.79 3.37
CA ILE A 216 0.89 30.05 4.82
C ILE A 216 0.61 31.53 5.11
N LYS A 217 1.24 32.47 4.38
CA LYS A 217 0.99 33.92 4.54
C LYS A 217 -0.48 34.25 4.24
N ARG A 218 -1.05 33.66 3.17
CA ARG A 218 -2.45 33.90 2.78
C ARG A 218 -3.45 33.42 3.85
N ILE A 219 -3.12 32.33 4.56
CA ILE A 219 -3.99 31.74 5.59
C ILE A 219 -3.83 32.46 6.95
N LYS A 220 -2.65 32.96 7.27
CA LYS A 220 -2.30 33.50 8.60
C LYS A 220 -3.32 34.51 9.15
N ASP A 221 -3.93 35.29 8.27
CA ASP A 221 -4.92 36.30 8.65
C ASP A 221 -6.37 35.77 8.69
N LYS A 222 -6.58 34.49 8.34
CA LYS A 222 -7.90 33.84 8.29
C LYS A 222 -8.09 32.90 9.49
N LYS A 223 -8.24 33.48 10.68
CA LYS A 223 -8.34 32.71 11.93
C LYS A 223 -9.45 31.66 11.94
N GLU A 224 -10.60 31.91 11.30
CA GLU A 224 -11.71 30.95 11.26
C GLU A 224 -11.35 29.63 10.57
N GLU A 225 -10.46 29.66 9.55
CA GLU A 225 -10.03 28.47 8.82
C GLU A 225 -9.11 27.55 9.64
N THR A 226 -8.46 28.07 10.68
CA THR A 226 -7.43 27.37 11.47
C THR A 226 -7.84 27.08 12.90
N GLU A 227 -8.86 27.75 13.45
CA GLU A 227 -9.24 27.63 14.85
C GLU A 227 -9.68 26.20 15.22
N THR A 228 -10.56 25.59 14.42
CA THR A 228 -11.01 24.21 14.65
C THR A 228 -9.82 23.23 14.62
N ILE A 229 -8.90 23.42 13.68
CA ILE A 229 -7.69 22.58 13.58
C ILE A 229 -6.83 22.73 14.84
N LYS A 230 -6.65 23.96 15.32
CA LYS A 230 -5.87 24.26 16.54
C LYS A 230 -6.47 23.56 17.76
N GLU A 231 -7.79 23.69 17.95
CA GLU A 231 -8.48 23.05 19.07
C GLU A 231 -8.43 21.52 19.00
N ASP A 232 -8.55 20.94 17.80
CA ASP A 232 -8.42 19.50 17.60
C ASP A 232 -7.01 19.00 17.97
N MET A 233 -5.97 19.72 17.55
CA MET A 233 -4.58 19.41 17.90
C MET A 233 -4.33 19.43 19.39
N LYS A 234 -4.84 20.45 20.10
CA LYS A 234 -4.68 20.57 21.56
C LYS A 234 -5.39 19.45 22.31
N ARG A 235 -6.53 18.98 21.81
CA ARG A 235 -7.21 17.80 22.37
C ARG A 235 -6.43 16.51 22.10
N GLU A 236 -5.83 16.38 20.92
CA GLU A 236 -5.05 15.20 20.54
C GLU A 236 -3.73 15.12 21.32
N VAL A 237 -3.06 16.25 21.50
CA VAL A 237 -1.75 16.36 22.17
C VAL A 237 -1.77 17.47 23.20
N PRO A 238 -2.19 17.18 24.44
CA PRO A 238 -2.25 18.21 25.52
C PRO A 238 -0.89 18.84 25.87
N SER A 239 0.22 18.24 25.46
CA SER A 239 1.58 18.76 25.65
C SER A 239 2.00 19.85 24.66
N ILE A 240 1.12 20.31 23.76
CA ILE A 240 1.35 21.51 22.95
C ILE A 240 1.49 22.72 23.89
N PRO A 241 2.59 23.50 23.79
CA PRO A 241 2.95 24.45 24.86
C PRO A 241 1.99 25.63 25.02
N ASP A 242 1.51 26.21 23.93
CA ASP A 242 0.69 27.40 23.92
C ASP A 242 -0.11 27.60 22.63
N ASP A 243 -0.99 28.61 22.63
CA ASP A 243 -1.86 28.94 21.51
C ASP A 243 -1.13 29.49 20.29
N GLU A 244 -0.03 30.22 20.49
CA GLU A 244 0.76 30.76 19.38
C GLU A 244 1.43 29.62 18.60
N PHE A 245 2.03 28.68 19.33
CA PHE A 245 2.64 27.51 18.72
C PHE A 245 1.61 26.62 17.99
N ALA A 246 0.50 26.31 18.66
CA ALA A 246 -0.62 25.57 18.06
C ALA A 246 -1.17 26.29 16.82
N GLY A 247 -1.21 27.62 16.84
CA GLY A 247 -1.60 28.45 15.71
C GLY A 247 -0.66 28.30 14.50
N ARG A 248 0.67 28.28 14.72
CA ARG A 248 1.62 28.02 13.63
C ARG A 248 1.42 26.65 13.00
N LEU A 249 1.23 25.61 13.81
CA LEU A 249 0.96 24.24 13.34
C LEU A 249 -0.34 24.16 12.54
N SER A 250 -1.41 24.82 13.02
CA SER A 250 -2.72 24.79 12.35
C SER A 250 -2.72 25.49 11.00
N VAL A 251 -1.94 26.57 10.87
CA VAL A 251 -1.75 27.25 9.56
C VAL A 251 -1.00 26.36 8.58
N TYR A 252 0.03 25.66 9.05
CA TYR A 252 0.77 24.70 8.19
C TYR A 252 -0.14 23.54 7.74
N GLU A 253 -0.89 22.91 8.66
CA GLU A 253 -1.84 21.85 8.31
C GLU A 253 -2.88 22.34 7.28
N ARG A 254 -3.42 23.55 7.47
CA ARG A 254 -4.38 24.13 6.53
C ARG A 254 -3.77 24.37 5.15
N ALA A 255 -2.53 24.86 5.09
CA ALA A 255 -1.83 25.05 3.82
C ALA A 255 -1.66 23.74 3.03
N ILE A 256 -1.24 22.69 3.73
CA ILE A 256 -1.12 21.36 3.11
C ILE A 256 -2.48 20.83 2.62
N LYS A 257 -3.55 21.00 3.41
CA LYS A 257 -4.91 20.62 2.99
C LYS A 257 -5.38 21.40 1.75
N ASN A 258 -5.04 22.66 1.63
CA ASN A 258 -5.37 23.46 0.46
C ASN A 258 -4.67 22.95 -0.81
N PHE A 259 -3.36 22.67 -0.75
CA PHE A 259 -2.64 22.06 -1.88
C PHE A 259 -3.20 20.68 -2.23
N ARG A 260 -3.45 19.83 -1.21
CA ARG A 260 -4.08 18.53 -1.41
C ARG A 260 -5.38 18.65 -2.21
N ASP A 261 -6.26 19.55 -1.81
CA ASP A 261 -7.60 19.71 -2.40
C ASP A 261 -7.52 20.36 -3.79
N GLN A 262 -6.63 21.34 -3.97
CA GLN A 262 -6.43 22.04 -5.25
C GLN A 262 -5.85 21.12 -6.32
N LEU A 263 -4.79 20.37 -5.97
CA LEU A 263 -4.04 19.54 -6.91
C LEU A 263 -4.48 18.07 -6.89
N LYS A 264 -5.50 17.72 -6.08
CA LYS A 264 -6.03 16.35 -5.95
C LYS A 264 -4.95 15.32 -5.56
N LEU A 265 -4.07 15.74 -4.64
CA LEU A 265 -2.96 14.91 -4.20
C LEU A 265 -3.44 13.70 -3.39
N SER A 266 -2.72 12.58 -3.57
CA SER A 266 -2.91 11.34 -2.82
C SER A 266 -2.05 11.28 -1.56
N GLY A 267 -0.92 11.97 -1.58
CA GLY A 267 0.05 12.13 -0.51
C GLY A 267 1.07 13.18 -0.89
N ALA A 268 2.00 13.48 0.01
CA ALA A 268 3.05 14.44 -0.23
C ALA A 268 4.40 13.98 0.35
N ALA A 269 5.50 14.56 -0.14
CA ALA A 269 6.77 14.54 0.55
C ALA A 269 7.25 15.97 0.76
N SER A 270 7.95 16.22 1.85
CA SER A 270 8.28 17.58 2.25
C SER A 270 9.69 17.69 2.79
N GLN A 271 10.43 18.70 2.31
CA GLN A 271 11.73 19.04 2.86
C GLN A 271 11.57 19.56 4.28
N CYS A 272 11.90 18.74 5.28
CA CYS A 272 11.81 19.14 6.68
C CYS A 272 13.12 19.76 7.22
N TRP A 273 14.27 19.38 6.68
CA TRP A 273 15.61 19.83 7.04
C TRP A 273 16.10 20.91 6.04
N SER A 274 16.58 21.99 6.42
CA SER A 274 16.47 22.75 7.69
C SER A 274 15.63 23.99 7.45
N GLU A 275 15.24 24.19 6.19
CA GLU A 275 14.57 25.41 5.72
C GLU A 275 13.17 25.58 6.31
N GLN A 276 12.45 24.48 6.55
CA GLN A 276 11.13 24.58 7.18
C GLN A 276 11.22 25.05 8.63
N GLU A 277 12.17 24.53 9.41
CA GLU A 277 12.37 24.95 10.80
C GLU A 277 12.68 26.45 10.89
N PHE A 278 13.58 26.95 10.03
CA PHE A 278 13.89 28.38 10.01
C PHE A 278 12.70 29.23 9.58
N SER A 279 11.97 28.82 8.56
CA SER A 279 10.91 29.64 7.96
C SER A 279 9.60 29.55 8.72
N LEU A 280 9.24 28.38 9.27
CA LEU A 280 7.97 28.13 9.96
C LEU A 280 8.10 28.20 11.48
N ARG A 281 9.34 28.13 12.02
CA ARG A 281 9.65 28.10 13.45
C ARG A 281 9.01 26.94 14.20
N HIS A 282 8.96 25.78 13.54
CA HIS A 282 8.58 24.47 14.08
C HIS A 282 9.03 23.39 13.12
N VAL A 283 9.22 22.15 13.61
CA VAL A 283 9.36 20.99 12.73
C VAL A 283 7.98 20.52 12.26
N PRO A 284 7.83 19.97 11.04
CA PRO A 284 6.55 19.56 10.51
C PRO A 284 6.07 18.19 11.00
N CYS A 285 6.88 17.47 11.78
CA CYS A 285 6.72 16.05 12.10
C CYS A 285 5.33 15.68 12.63
N PHE A 286 4.81 16.40 13.65
CA PHE A 286 3.47 16.13 14.19
C PHE A 286 2.38 16.26 13.13
N ILE A 287 2.47 17.31 12.32
CA ILE A 287 1.46 17.55 11.27
C ILE A 287 1.52 16.46 10.21
N ASN A 288 2.71 16.04 9.81
CA ASN A 288 2.89 14.96 8.83
C ASN A 288 2.26 13.66 9.36
N GLY A 289 2.55 13.26 10.60
CA GLY A 289 1.93 12.09 11.23
C GLY A 289 0.41 12.20 11.40
N ARG A 290 -0.08 13.40 11.72
CA ARG A 290 -1.52 13.70 11.84
C ARG A 290 -2.22 13.64 10.46
N MET A 291 -1.60 14.10 9.40
CA MET A 291 -2.11 13.99 8.03
C MET A 291 -2.14 12.52 7.58
N ALA A 292 -1.10 11.73 7.86
CA ALA A 292 -1.08 10.29 7.62
C ALA A 292 -2.20 9.56 8.38
N GLN A 293 -2.47 9.95 9.64
CA GLN A 293 -3.62 9.47 10.42
C GLN A 293 -4.97 9.79 9.74
N GLY A 294 -5.02 10.86 8.97
CA GLY A 294 -6.18 11.25 8.16
C GLY A 294 -6.22 10.60 6.77
N GLY A 295 -5.33 9.66 6.44
CA GLY A 295 -5.28 9.00 5.14
C GLY A 295 -4.53 9.81 4.06
N PHE A 296 -3.71 10.78 4.47
CA PHE A 296 -2.86 11.57 3.57
C PHE A 296 -1.41 11.53 4.08
N PRO A 297 -0.62 10.51 3.71
CA PRO A 297 0.75 10.37 4.17
C PRO A 297 1.64 11.51 3.64
N ILE A 298 2.60 11.94 4.47
CA ILE A 298 3.60 12.94 4.12
C ILE A 298 4.98 12.42 4.51
N ALA A 299 5.74 11.98 3.52
CA ALA A 299 7.12 11.53 3.74
C ALA A 299 8.06 12.70 4.08
N CYS A 300 9.03 12.43 4.95
CA CYS A 300 10.07 13.39 5.33
C CYS A 300 11.16 13.48 4.26
N GLU A 301 12.05 14.47 4.38
CA GLU A 301 13.23 14.71 3.54
C GLU A 301 12.93 14.79 2.03
N ASN A 302 11.67 15.07 1.68
CA ASN A 302 11.17 15.07 0.30
C ASN A 302 11.39 13.73 -0.42
N ASP A 303 11.27 12.61 0.32
CA ASP A 303 11.49 11.27 -0.20
C ASP A 303 10.28 10.73 -0.96
N CYS A 304 10.30 10.89 -2.28
CA CYS A 304 9.25 10.43 -3.19
C CYS A 304 9.05 8.91 -3.15
N TYR A 305 10.12 8.12 -3.05
CA TYR A 305 10.00 6.66 -3.03
C TYR A 305 9.38 6.15 -1.72
N SER A 306 9.74 6.74 -0.60
CA SER A 306 9.11 6.38 0.68
C SER A 306 7.65 6.80 0.73
N LEU A 307 7.27 7.94 0.16
CA LEU A 307 5.86 8.32 -0.01
C LEU A 307 5.08 7.28 -0.83
N ILE A 308 5.66 6.80 -1.93
CA ILE A 308 5.02 5.74 -2.74
C ILE A 308 4.86 4.46 -1.93
N ALA A 309 5.87 4.10 -1.13
CA ALA A 309 5.81 2.95 -0.23
C ALA A 309 4.72 3.12 0.85
N GLU A 310 4.56 4.33 1.41
CA GLU A 310 3.46 4.65 2.33
C GLU A 310 2.08 4.48 1.67
N LEU A 311 1.88 5.00 0.44
CA LEU A 311 0.63 4.83 -0.31
C LEU A 311 0.33 3.36 -0.60
N LEU A 312 1.34 2.57 -0.98
CA LEU A 312 1.20 1.12 -1.18
C LEU A 312 0.75 0.43 0.10
N GLY A 313 1.43 0.68 1.22
CA GLY A 313 1.09 0.14 2.53
C GLY A 313 -0.32 0.54 2.98
N GLN A 314 -0.68 1.82 2.81
CA GLN A 314 -2.00 2.36 3.16
C GLN A 314 -3.12 1.68 2.37
N TYR A 315 -2.98 1.55 1.04
CA TYR A 315 -4.01 0.92 0.21
C TYR A 315 -4.15 -0.58 0.47
N ALA A 316 -3.04 -1.27 0.82
CA ALA A 316 -3.07 -2.69 1.14
C ALA A 316 -3.68 -2.98 2.51
N SER A 317 -3.34 -2.19 3.53
CA SER A 317 -3.81 -2.37 4.90
C SER A 317 -5.17 -1.73 5.18
N ASP A 318 -5.61 -0.77 4.35
CA ASP A 318 -6.78 0.08 4.57
C ASP A 318 -6.71 0.81 5.93
N ALA A 319 -5.52 1.27 6.29
CA ALA A 319 -5.23 1.90 7.57
C ALA A 319 -4.11 2.94 7.45
N THR A 320 -3.88 3.68 8.54
CA THR A 320 -2.74 4.60 8.63
C THR A 320 -1.42 3.85 8.53
N VAL A 321 -0.42 4.52 7.97
CA VAL A 321 0.95 4.05 7.79
C VAL A 321 1.93 5.02 8.45
N GLY A 322 3.19 4.64 8.53
CA GLY A 322 4.27 5.54 8.93
C GLY A 322 5.53 5.30 8.12
N ILE A 323 6.33 6.33 7.96
CA ILE A 323 7.70 6.23 7.45
C ILE A 323 8.64 6.06 8.64
N LEU A 324 9.52 5.05 8.59
CA LEU A 324 10.49 4.78 9.66
C LEU A 324 11.86 4.45 9.06
N ASP A 325 12.90 4.81 9.78
CA ASP A 325 14.25 4.34 9.50
C ASP A 325 14.42 2.91 9.97
N ILE A 326 15.05 2.06 9.18
CA ILE A 326 15.75 0.89 9.68
C ILE A 326 17.01 1.43 10.36
N ASN A 327 16.91 1.70 11.68
CA ASN A 327 17.78 2.65 12.34
C ASN A 327 19.00 2.01 13.01
N HIS A 328 18.78 1.15 13.98
CA HIS A 328 19.89 0.62 14.79
C HIS A 328 19.76 -0.87 15.10
N SER A 329 20.89 -1.52 15.27
CA SER A 329 20.94 -2.88 15.79
C SER A 329 20.52 -2.91 17.27
N ILE A 330 19.93 -4.03 17.71
CA ILE A 330 19.49 -4.16 19.10
C ILE A 330 20.70 -4.40 20.02
N PRO A 331 20.91 -3.58 21.05
CA PRO A 331 21.92 -3.81 22.07
C PRO A 331 21.70 -5.12 22.82
N LYS A 332 22.80 -5.82 23.17
CA LYS A 332 22.73 -7.15 23.81
C LYS A 332 22.03 -7.15 25.17
N ASP A 333 22.12 -6.06 25.92
CA ASP A 333 21.45 -5.90 27.21
C ASP A 333 19.93 -5.75 27.04
N LEU A 334 19.47 -5.04 26.02
CA LEU A 334 18.05 -4.99 25.69
C LEU A 334 17.54 -6.35 25.18
N HIS A 335 18.33 -7.04 24.36
CA HIS A 335 17.97 -8.38 23.87
C HIS A 335 17.85 -9.42 25.00
N ALA A 336 18.47 -9.19 26.17
CA ALA A 336 18.43 -10.15 27.27
C ALA A 336 17.02 -10.51 27.76
N SER A 337 16.03 -9.61 27.55
CA SER A 337 14.60 -9.85 27.85
C SER A 337 13.84 -10.53 26.73
N LEU A 338 14.43 -10.70 25.55
CA LEU A 338 13.78 -11.19 24.31
C LEU A 338 14.54 -12.35 23.67
N LYS A 339 15.09 -13.25 24.50
CA LYS A 339 15.98 -14.36 24.05
C LYS A 339 15.33 -15.33 23.07
N ASP A 340 14.00 -15.38 23.04
CA ASP A 340 13.24 -16.24 22.11
C ASP A 340 13.29 -15.73 20.66
N TYR A 341 13.69 -14.47 20.45
CA TYR A 341 13.84 -13.88 19.14
C TYR A 341 15.31 -13.83 18.72
N PRO A 342 15.67 -14.30 17.51
CA PRO A 342 17.03 -14.16 17.01
C PRO A 342 17.43 -12.67 16.90
N ILE A 343 18.46 -12.26 17.63
CA ILE A 343 18.90 -10.85 17.68
C ILE A 343 19.21 -10.26 16.28
N ARG A 344 19.65 -11.11 15.33
CA ARG A 344 19.97 -10.66 13.96
C ARG A 344 18.75 -10.43 13.10
N ASP A 345 17.58 -10.92 13.52
CA ASP A 345 16.29 -10.66 12.88
C ASP A 345 15.52 -9.54 13.59
N MET A 346 16.17 -8.86 14.54
CA MET A 346 15.61 -7.71 15.24
C MET A 346 16.31 -6.42 14.81
N VAL A 347 15.55 -5.34 14.76
CA VAL A 347 16.03 -4.01 14.41
C VAL A 347 15.26 -2.93 15.17
N GLY A 348 15.97 -1.88 15.59
CA GLY A 348 15.33 -0.68 16.07
C GLY A 348 14.81 0.13 14.87
N MET A 349 13.54 0.43 14.87
CA MET A 349 12.92 1.33 13.89
C MET A 349 12.62 2.68 14.55
N PHE A 350 12.84 3.75 13.82
CA PHE A 350 12.82 5.10 14.36
C PHE A 350 12.35 6.10 13.31
N HIS A 351 11.68 7.16 13.75
CA HIS A 351 11.64 8.43 13.02
C HIS A 351 11.62 9.60 14.01
N CYS A 352 11.95 10.80 13.52
CA CYS A 352 12.01 12.01 14.35
C CYS A 352 10.70 12.35 15.06
N GLY A 353 9.56 11.85 14.60
CA GLY A 353 8.24 12.14 15.18
C GLY A 353 7.12 12.25 14.15
N ASN A 354 7.38 11.80 12.91
CA ASN A 354 6.35 11.67 11.87
C ASN A 354 5.62 10.33 12.04
N ALA A 355 4.74 10.27 13.04
CA ALA A 355 3.88 9.12 13.27
C ALA A 355 2.52 9.57 13.81
N SER A 356 1.49 8.79 13.49
CA SER A 356 0.17 8.98 14.11
C SER A 356 0.25 8.75 15.62
N THR A 357 -0.32 9.65 16.39
CA THR A 357 -0.43 9.54 17.86
C THR A 357 -1.18 8.28 18.29
N LYS A 358 -2.09 7.76 17.46
CA LYS A 358 -2.87 6.53 17.74
C LYS A 358 -2.04 5.26 17.72
N LEU A 359 -0.85 5.30 17.09
CA LEU A 359 0.05 4.15 16.99
C LEU A 359 1.06 4.09 18.15
N LEU A 360 1.14 5.16 18.93
CA LEU A 360 2.14 5.36 19.97
C LEU A 360 1.57 5.19 21.37
N LYS A 361 2.36 4.62 22.25
CA LYS A 361 2.15 4.66 23.69
C LYS A 361 2.62 6.02 24.23
N ASN A 362 1.75 6.67 25.00
CA ASN A 362 2.05 7.94 25.68
C ASN A 362 2.68 9.00 24.75
N PRO A 363 2.02 9.37 23.63
CA PRO A 363 2.58 10.34 22.71
C PRO A 363 2.71 11.72 23.39
N GLU A 364 3.88 12.34 23.25
CA GLU A 364 4.17 13.64 23.83
C GLU A 364 4.92 14.53 22.84
N MET A 365 4.54 15.80 22.75
CA MET A 365 5.24 16.77 21.90
C MET A 365 6.57 17.17 22.51
N LYS A 366 7.63 16.99 21.73
CA LYS A 366 9.02 17.28 22.12
C LYS A 366 9.73 18.12 21.05
N TYR A 367 11.03 18.26 21.28
CA TYR A 367 11.97 18.79 20.32
C TYR A 367 12.54 17.68 19.45
N GLN A 368 12.79 17.96 18.20
CA GLN A 368 13.60 17.12 17.36
C GLN A 368 15.07 17.21 17.83
N VAL A 369 15.51 16.19 18.54
CA VAL A 369 16.77 16.22 19.30
C VAL A 369 18.00 16.47 18.43
N ILE A 370 18.04 15.87 17.23
CA ILE A 370 19.19 16.02 16.32
C ILE A 370 19.25 17.45 15.79
N MET A 371 18.12 18.00 15.36
CA MET A 371 18.04 19.36 14.84
C MET A 371 18.29 20.39 15.92
N LYS A 372 17.80 20.13 17.13
CA LYS A 372 18.05 21.02 18.27
C LYS A 372 19.55 21.16 18.57
N ARG A 373 20.30 20.06 18.54
CA ARG A 373 21.76 20.08 18.70
C ARG A 373 22.48 20.89 17.61
N MET A 374 21.93 20.91 16.40
CA MET A 374 22.52 21.58 15.25
C MET A 374 22.11 23.05 15.14
N MET A 375 20.82 23.36 15.41
CA MET A 375 20.19 24.63 15.04
C MET A 375 19.87 25.53 16.23
N GLU A 376 19.76 24.99 17.45
CA GLU A 376 19.37 25.74 18.64
C GLU A 376 20.48 25.71 19.71
N PRO A 377 21.45 26.64 19.68
CA PRO A 377 22.23 26.93 20.87
C PRO A 377 21.33 27.47 22.00
N ASP A 378 21.76 27.36 23.28
CA ASP A 378 20.98 27.65 24.48
C ASP A 378 20.29 29.03 24.49
N THR A 379 20.78 29.96 23.72
CA THR A 379 20.28 31.35 23.62
C THR A 379 19.36 31.61 22.43
N GLN A 380 19.15 30.61 21.58
CA GLN A 380 18.38 30.76 20.34
C GLN A 380 16.88 30.47 20.58
N ALA A 381 16.04 31.03 19.71
CA ALA A 381 14.60 30.78 19.75
C ALA A 381 14.25 29.31 19.49
N ASP A 382 13.16 28.88 20.09
CA ASP A 382 12.55 27.56 20.01
C ASP A 382 12.00 27.30 18.58
N ILE A 383 12.80 26.70 17.71
CA ILE A 383 12.45 26.44 16.29
C ILE A 383 12.37 24.96 15.94
N THR A 384 12.83 24.05 16.79
CA THR A 384 12.87 22.60 16.51
C THR A 384 11.84 21.80 17.32
N ARG A 385 10.87 22.45 17.95
CA ARG A 385 9.72 21.81 18.58
C ARG A 385 8.68 21.40 17.52
N GLY A 386 7.90 20.36 17.80
CA GLY A 386 6.79 19.90 16.96
C GLY A 386 6.94 18.45 16.49
N THR A 387 7.86 17.72 17.09
CA THR A 387 7.94 16.25 16.95
C THR A 387 7.02 15.58 17.97
N ILE A 388 6.58 14.37 17.68
CA ILE A 388 5.89 13.50 18.64
C ILE A 388 6.82 12.37 19.02
N GLU A 389 7.09 12.23 20.30
CA GLU A 389 7.84 11.08 20.85
C GLU A 389 6.88 10.05 21.43
N GLY A 390 7.23 8.78 21.28
CA GLY A 390 6.50 7.67 21.85
C GLY A 390 6.97 6.33 21.30
N GLN A 391 6.68 5.28 22.04
CA GLN A 391 6.95 3.91 21.61
C GLN A 391 5.78 3.39 20.79
N PHE A 392 6.04 2.77 19.63
CA PHE A 392 5.01 2.03 18.90
C PHE A 392 4.44 0.90 19.76
N ALA A 393 3.12 0.78 19.74
CA ALA A 393 2.44 -0.33 20.39
C ALA A 393 2.83 -1.66 19.71
N ALA A 394 2.94 -2.73 20.50
CA ALA A 394 3.16 -4.08 19.98
C ALA A 394 2.05 -4.44 18.98
N SER A 395 2.42 -4.79 17.76
CA SER A 395 1.48 -5.04 16.68
C SER A 395 2.15 -5.81 15.53
N PRO A 396 1.39 -6.58 14.74
CA PRO A 396 1.88 -7.07 13.46
C PRO A 396 2.20 -5.88 12.53
N ILE A 397 3.24 -6.02 11.73
CA ILE A 397 3.67 -5.01 10.76
C ILE A 397 4.05 -5.61 9.42
N THR A 398 3.86 -4.84 8.37
CA THR A 398 4.44 -5.06 7.04
C THR A 398 5.38 -3.90 6.73
N VAL A 399 6.62 -4.21 6.38
CA VAL A 399 7.63 -3.23 5.99
C VAL A 399 7.78 -3.28 4.48
N VAL A 400 7.64 -2.15 3.83
CA VAL A 400 7.73 -2.02 2.38
C VAL A 400 8.59 -0.82 2.00
N GLN A 401 9.42 -1.00 0.97
CA GLN A 401 10.12 0.12 0.33
C GLN A 401 10.20 -0.13 -1.17
N VAL A 402 10.22 0.97 -1.92
CA VAL A 402 10.39 0.97 -3.37
C VAL A 402 11.62 1.79 -3.76
N HIS A 403 12.18 1.49 -4.93
CA HIS A 403 13.30 2.26 -5.48
C HIS A 403 13.33 2.14 -7.00
N GLY A 404 13.83 3.19 -7.67
CA GLY A 404 14.01 3.18 -9.11
C GLY A 404 15.14 2.25 -9.57
N LEU A 405 14.88 1.46 -10.60
CA LEU A 405 15.86 0.64 -11.30
C LEU A 405 15.85 1.04 -12.79
N GLY A 406 16.65 2.05 -13.14
CA GLY A 406 16.52 2.71 -14.42
C GLY A 406 15.17 3.41 -14.55
N ASP A 407 14.43 3.11 -15.61
CA ASP A 407 13.05 3.57 -15.85
C ASP A 407 11.96 2.69 -15.22
N LYS A 408 12.35 1.67 -14.45
CA LYS A 408 11.46 0.72 -13.77
C LYS A 408 11.51 0.90 -12.26
N MET A 409 10.56 0.29 -11.57
CA MET A 409 10.52 0.24 -10.12
C MET A 409 10.86 -1.16 -9.61
N GLN A 410 11.54 -1.20 -8.47
CA GLN A 410 11.74 -2.41 -7.66
C GLN A 410 11.24 -2.16 -6.25
N ALA A 411 10.97 -3.24 -5.51
CA ALA A 411 10.47 -3.18 -4.15
C ALA A 411 11.10 -4.23 -3.25
N TYR A 412 10.99 -4.05 -1.94
CA TYR A 412 11.11 -5.15 -0.99
C TYR A 412 9.91 -5.21 -0.06
N LEU A 413 9.67 -6.41 0.48
CA LEU A 413 8.60 -6.70 1.44
C LEU A 413 9.12 -7.57 2.57
N LEU A 414 8.75 -7.21 3.80
CA LEU A 414 8.99 -7.98 5.02
C LEU A 414 7.71 -7.96 5.86
N GLU A 415 7.46 -9.03 6.59
CA GLU A 415 6.46 -9.05 7.66
C GLU A 415 7.10 -9.39 8.99
N GLY A 416 6.51 -8.91 10.07
CA GLY A 416 6.95 -9.17 11.42
C GLY A 416 6.08 -8.47 12.44
N HIS A 417 6.68 -8.08 13.57
CA HIS A 417 5.96 -7.46 14.68
C HIS A 417 6.79 -6.38 15.34
N PHE A 418 6.15 -5.29 15.78
CA PHE A 418 6.69 -4.50 16.87
C PHE A 418 6.52 -5.28 18.17
N LEU A 419 7.60 -5.37 18.92
CA LEU A 419 7.64 -6.04 20.22
C LEU A 419 7.37 -5.02 21.35
N ASP A 420 6.85 -5.51 22.46
CA ASP A 420 6.66 -4.67 23.64
C ASP A 420 7.98 -4.48 24.40
N LEU A 421 8.92 -3.82 23.75
CA LEU A 421 10.21 -3.43 24.31
C LEU A 421 10.43 -1.94 24.05
N ASP A 422 10.59 -1.18 25.12
CA ASP A 422 10.98 0.23 25.04
C ASP A 422 12.46 0.33 24.66
N PRO A 423 12.80 0.88 23.47
CA PRO A 423 14.19 1.06 23.07
C PRO A 423 14.93 2.17 23.85
N LYS A 424 14.23 2.88 24.74
CA LYS A 424 14.76 3.94 25.64
C LYS A 424 15.53 5.02 24.91
N THR A 425 14.96 5.49 23.81
CA THR A 425 15.52 6.55 23.00
C THR A 425 14.45 7.61 22.64
N PHE A 426 14.87 8.69 22.01
CA PHE A 426 13.97 9.76 21.57
C PHE A 426 13.27 9.42 20.24
N GLY A 427 12.26 10.20 19.88
CA GLY A 427 11.50 10.10 18.64
C GLY A 427 10.34 9.10 18.70
N CYS A 428 9.80 8.75 17.56
CA CYS A 428 8.85 7.64 17.39
C CYS A 428 9.65 6.36 17.20
N THR A 429 9.59 5.44 18.13
CA THR A 429 10.50 4.28 18.13
C THR A 429 9.78 2.98 18.40
N GLY A 430 10.35 1.88 17.89
CA GLY A 430 9.90 0.52 18.16
C GLY A 430 11.01 -0.49 17.93
N THR A 431 10.98 -1.56 18.69
CA THR A 431 11.81 -2.73 18.41
C THR A 431 11.03 -3.69 17.53
N ALA A 432 11.46 -3.87 16.30
CA ALA A 432 10.84 -4.79 15.34
C ALA A 432 11.56 -6.14 15.32
N TYR A 433 10.79 -7.21 15.31
CA TYR A 433 11.22 -8.54 14.91
C TYR A 433 10.74 -8.80 13.49
N LEU A 434 11.70 -9.05 12.59
CA LEU A 434 11.45 -9.28 11.16
C LEU A 434 12.05 -10.64 10.77
N PRO A 435 11.27 -11.73 10.78
CA PRO A 435 11.76 -13.08 10.48
C PRO A 435 12.53 -13.14 9.16
N GLY A 436 13.75 -13.68 9.20
CA GLY A 436 14.62 -13.78 8.03
C GLY A 436 15.37 -12.49 7.66
N PHE A 437 15.27 -11.41 8.45
CA PHE A 437 15.96 -10.14 8.18
C PHE A 437 17.48 -10.31 8.11
N SER A 438 18.07 -11.17 8.95
CA SER A 438 19.51 -11.48 8.93
C SER A 438 20.00 -11.99 7.57
N ARG A 439 19.15 -12.71 6.83
CA ARG A 439 19.44 -13.17 5.45
C ARG A 439 19.10 -12.09 4.43
N PHE A 440 18.05 -11.35 4.68
CA PHE A 440 17.52 -10.31 3.80
C PHE A 440 18.38 -9.05 3.81
N TYR A 441 19.11 -8.77 4.89
CA TYR A 441 19.91 -7.56 5.10
C TYR A 441 20.76 -7.17 3.88
N ARG A 442 21.44 -8.16 3.27
CA ARG A 442 22.27 -7.92 2.09
C ARG A 442 21.46 -7.54 0.84
N HIS A 443 20.22 -7.99 0.73
CA HIS A 443 19.35 -7.60 -0.39
C HIS A 443 19.01 -6.11 -0.31
N VAL A 444 18.75 -5.58 0.89
CA VAL A 444 18.54 -4.15 1.10
C VAL A 444 19.77 -3.36 0.67
N LEU A 445 20.95 -3.72 1.15
CA LEU A 445 22.20 -3.02 0.84
C LEU A 445 22.59 -3.12 -0.64
N LEU A 446 22.52 -4.30 -1.22
CA LEU A 446 22.93 -4.55 -2.60
C LEU A 446 21.83 -4.14 -3.61
N GLY A 447 20.58 -4.09 -3.17
CA GLY A 447 19.42 -3.64 -3.97
C GLY A 447 19.32 -2.12 -4.08
N ARG A 448 20.26 -1.37 -3.50
CA ARG A 448 20.29 0.11 -3.50
C ARG A 448 19.11 0.75 -2.76
N PHE A 449 18.55 0.06 -1.78
CA PHE A 449 17.57 0.64 -0.90
C PHE A 449 18.26 1.39 0.23
N HIS A 450 17.64 2.46 0.69
CA HIS A 450 18.17 3.28 1.78
C HIS A 450 17.50 2.92 3.12
N HIS A 451 17.72 3.75 4.15
CA HIS A 451 17.28 3.48 5.51
C HIS A 451 15.78 3.70 5.74
N HIS A 452 15.12 4.55 4.96
CA HIS A 452 13.67 4.72 5.08
C HIS A 452 12.91 3.48 4.62
N ALA A 453 11.82 3.19 5.32
CA ALA A 453 10.84 2.18 4.94
C ALA A 453 9.45 2.63 5.38
N ALA A 454 8.44 2.34 4.58
CA ALA A 454 7.06 2.49 5.02
C ALA A 454 6.66 1.27 5.86
N VAL A 455 5.93 1.53 6.94
CA VAL A 455 5.40 0.51 7.85
C VAL A 455 3.87 0.58 7.85
N ALA A 456 3.23 -0.47 7.38
CA ALA A 456 1.81 -0.70 7.57
C ALA A 456 1.59 -1.52 8.84
N PHE A 457 0.61 -1.12 9.66
CA PHE A 457 0.29 -1.78 10.93
C PHE A 457 -0.72 -2.90 10.68
N GLY A 458 -0.19 -4.09 10.38
CA GLY A 458 -0.90 -5.29 9.99
C GLY A 458 -0.09 -6.12 8.99
N HIS A 459 -0.48 -7.40 8.81
CA HIS A 459 0.10 -8.25 7.79
C HIS A 459 -0.65 -8.04 6.46
N CYS A 460 -0.01 -7.40 5.49
CA CYS A 460 -0.55 -7.13 4.15
C CYS A 460 0.45 -7.40 3.01
N ALA A 461 1.59 -8.03 3.29
CA ALA A 461 2.60 -8.29 2.28
C ALA A 461 2.10 -9.21 1.16
N ALA A 462 1.22 -10.17 1.46
CA ALA A 462 0.60 -11.01 0.43
C ALA A 462 -0.16 -10.18 -0.61
N VAL A 463 -0.94 -9.18 -0.14
CA VAL A 463 -1.69 -8.26 -1.02
C VAL A 463 -0.73 -7.41 -1.85
N LEU A 464 0.31 -6.86 -1.23
CA LEU A 464 1.32 -6.05 -1.92
C LEU A 464 2.09 -6.84 -2.96
N TYR A 465 2.50 -8.07 -2.62
CA TYR A 465 3.24 -8.95 -3.54
C TYR A 465 2.45 -9.22 -4.82
N ASP A 466 1.17 -9.55 -4.69
CA ASP A 466 0.29 -9.78 -5.83
C ASP A 466 0.00 -8.50 -6.62
N ALA A 467 -0.21 -7.37 -5.92
CA ALA A 467 -0.42 -6.08 -6.55
C ALA A 467 0.81 -5.59 -7.34
N PHE A 468 2.02 -5.85 -6.88
CA PHE A 468 3.26 -5.43 -7.52
C PHE A 468 3.40 -5.96 -8.94
N LYS A 469 2.97 -7.20 -9.20
CA LYS A 469 2.95 -7.77 -10.55
C LYS A 469 2.02 -6.98 -11.48
N LEU A 470 0.87 -6.55 -10.96
CA LEU A 470 -0.13 -5.83 -11.72
C LEU A 470 0.22 -4.35 -11.95
N VAL A 471 0.94 -3.71 -11.03
CA VAL A 471 1.39 -2.32 -11.21
C VAL A 471 2.71 -2.21 -12.00
N GLY A 472 3.40 -3.32 -12.26
CA GLY A 472 4.58 -3.35 -13.10
C GLY A 472 5.91 -3.19 -12.35
N MET A 473 5.98 -3.63 -11.08
CA MET A 473 7.26 -3.72 -10.38
C MET A 473 8.17 -4.74 -11.07
N GLU A 474 9.36 -4.31 -11.48
CA GLU A 474 10.32 -5.15 -12.20
C GLU A 474 10.91 -6.24 -11.32
N LYS A 475 11.17 -5.92 -10.06
CA LYS A 475 11.79 -6.84 -9.12
C LYS A 475 11.25 -6.64 -7.71
N VAL A 476 10.92 -7.74 -7.04
CA VAL A 476 10.46 -7.74 -5.65
C VAL A 476 11.37 -8.65 -4.82
N PHE A 477 11.97 -8.07 -3.78
CA PHE A 477 12.80 -8.81 -2.83
C PHE A 477 11.95 -9.20 -1.62
N THR A 478 12.08 -10.46 -1.20
CA THR A 478 11.41 -11.02 -0.02
C THR A 478 12.39 -11.87 0.77
N PRO A 479 12.18 -12.09 2.08
CA PRO A 479 12.92 -13.13 2.81
C PRO A 479 12.47 -14.49 2.27
N LEU A 480 13.42 -15.20 1.63
CA LEU A 480 13.16 -16.50 1.03
C LEU A 480 13.55 -17.61 1.98
N PRO A 481 12.62 -18.47 2.45
CA PRO A 481 12.98 -19.68 3.16
C PRO A 481 13.61 -20.70 2.20
N PRO A 482 14.47 -21.59 2.71
CA PRO A 482 14.85 -22.80 1.96
C PRO A 482 13.77 -23.90 2.10
N PRO A 483 13.46 -24.67 1.08
CA PRO A 483 13.97 -24.54 -0.30
C PRO A 483 13.45 -23.29 -0.99
N MET A 484 14.13 -22.87 -2.04
CA MET A 484 13.66 -21.72 -2.83
C MET A 484 12.28 -22.00 -3.41
N PRO A 485 11.34 -21.03 -3.30
CA PRO A 485 10.04 -21.15 -3.92
C PRO A 485 10.17 -21.15 -5.45
N TYR A 486 9.15 -21.59 -6.17
CA TYR A 486 9.08 -21.46 -7.61
C TYR A 486 8.93 -20.00 -8.04
N PRO A 487 9.32 -19.64 -9.27
CA PRO A 487 9.22 -18.25 -9.71
C PRO A 487 7.79 -17.71 -9.66
N GLY A 488 7.61 -16.61 -8.95
CA GLY A 488 6.30 -15.97 -8.80
C GLY A 488 5.43 -16.47 -7.64
N GLU A 489 5.89 -17.44 -6.86
CA GLU A 489 5.22 -17.87 -5.63
C GLU A 489 5.10 -16.71 -4.65
N ASN A 490 3.90 -16.54 -4.07
CA ASN A 490 3.69 -15.55 -3.01
C ASN A 490 4.04 -16.17 -1.66
N VAL A 491 5.25 -15.89 -1.20
CA VAL A 491 5.81 -16.47 0.05
C VAL A 491 5.04 -16.10 1.31
N PHE A 492 4.18 -15.07 1.23
CA PHE A 492 3.37 -14.63 2.37
C PHE A 492 2.02 -15.35 2.45
N ARG A 493 1.60 -16.04 1.39
CA ARG A 493 0.33 -16.77 1.35
C ARG A 493 0.39 -18.21 1.82
N ASN A 494 1.51 -18.87 1.65
CA ASN A 494 1.66 -20.31 1.92
C ASN A 494 2.30 -20.61 3.30
N GLY A 495 2.43 -19.62 4.16
CA GLY A 495 3.01 -19.80 5.50
C GLY A 495 4.50 -20.14 5.52
N ALA A 496 5.21 -19.87 4.42
CA ALA A 496 6.63 -20.13 4.30
C ALA A 496 7.49 -19.29 5.28
N LEU A 497 6.93 -18.18 5.77
CA LEU A 497 7.48 -17.37 6.85
C LEU A 497 6.64 -17.61 8.11
N THR A 498 7.23 -18.27 9.09
CA THR A 498 6.62 -18.41 10.42
C THR A 498 6.85 -17.13 11.23
N HIS A 499 5.80 -16.53 11.67
CA HIS A 499 5.81 -15.33 12.52
C HIS A 499 5.90 -15.64 14.01
#